data_383b1fdb03b637fca942b04d4e984806
#
_entry.id   383b1fdb03b637fca942b04d4e984806
#
_cell.length_a   1.000
_cell.length_b   1.000
_cell.length_c   1.000
_cell.angle_alpha   90.00
_cell.angle_beta   90.00
_cell.angle_gamma   90.00
#
_symmetry.space_group_name_H-M   'P 1'
#
loop_
_entity.id
_entity.type
_entity.pdbx_description
1 polymer ?
#
loop_
_entity_poly.entity_id
_entity_poly.type
_entity_poly.pdbx_seq_one_letter_code
_entity_poly.pdbx_strand_id
1 'polypeptide(L)'
;MIRRMASMGYRILYKGKCDFTDEEVITTLPPDSPHKIYRQDIWWSDKWNPKDYGRDYDFSRSFFEQWAELFRAAPLPALYTEYSTMINSPYCNAAGTDRNCYLCFKCDRSENSAYLNGVTDMKNCFDVNASNFCELCYESVD
;
A
#
# COMPACT_ATOMS: atom_id res chain seq x y z
N MET A 1 -18.65 -11.53 9.38
CA MET A 1 -18.22 -10.11 9.35
C MET A 1 -16.70 -9.95 9.52
N ILE A 2 -16.07 -10.48 10.55
CA ILE A 2 -14.62 -10.38 10.82
C ILE A 2 -13.75 -10.88 9.63
N ARG A 3 -14.10 -11.97 8.97
CA ARG A 3 -13.35 -12.49 7.82
C ARG A 3 -13.40 -11.58 6.58
N ARG A 4 -14.48 -10.82 6.39
CA ARG A 4 -14.56 -9.81 5.32
C ARG A 4 -13.71 -8.59 5.61
N MET A 5 -13.59 -8.22 6.87
CA MET A 5 -12.71 -7.12 7.28
C MET A 5 -11.23 -7.51 7.19
N ALA A 6 -10.87 -8.77 7.44
CA ALA A 6 -9.50 -9.25 7.29
C ALA A 6 -9.00 -9.19 5.83
N SER A 7 -9.88 -9.35 4.83
CA SER A 7 -9.53 -9.18 3.41
C SER A 7 -9.36 -7.72 2.99
N MET A 8 -9.66 -6.78 3.86
CA MET A 8 -9.56 -5.33 3.63
C MET A 8 -8.39 -4.69 4.39
N GLY A 9 -7.33 -5.46 4.66
CA GLY A 9 -6.13 -4.99 5.38
C GLY A 9 -5.45 -3.76 4.79
N TYR A 10 -5.70 -3.45 3.52
CA TYR A 10 -5.16 -2.26 2.87
C TYR A 10 -5.63 -0.92 3.49
N ARG A 11 -6.67 -0.94 4.33
CA ARG A 11 -7.18 0.25 5.05
C ARG A 11 -6.56 0.44 6.43
N ILE A 12 -5.85 -0.56 6.94
CA ILE A 12 -5.25 -0.50 8.27
C ILE A 12 -3.82 -0.02 8.10
N LEU A 13 -3.51 1.09 8.74
CA LEU A 13 -2.18 1.68 8.72
C LEU A 13 -1.54 1.57 10.11
N TYR A 14 -0.29 1.21 10.12
CA TYR A 14 0.55 1.10 11.31
C TYR A 14 1.74 2.03 11.19
N LYS A 15 2.31 2.42 12.33
CA LYS A 15 3.65 2.98 12.39
C LYS A 15 4.65 1.84 12.41
N GLY A 16 5.65 1.91 11.56
CA GLY A 16 6.74 0.97 11.47
C GLY A 16 8.07 1.68 11.24
N LYS A 17 9.10 0.93 10.97
CA LYS A 17 10.41 1.43 10.57
C LYS A 17 10.82 0.84 9.24
N CYS A 18 11.50 1.63 8.43
CA CYS A 18 12.14 1.17 7.21
C CYS A 18 13.39 0.38 7.55
N ASP A 19 13.48 -0.89 7.18
CA ASP A 19 14.65 -1.74 7.43
C ASP A 19 15.92 -1.32 6.65
N PHE A 20 15.78 -0.39 5.70
CA PHE A 20 16.92 0.14 4.94
C PHE A 20 17.47 1.45 5.52
N THR A 21 16.59 2.36 6.00
CA THR A 21 16.98 3.70 6.46
C THR A 21 16.82 3.91 7.97
N ASP A 22 16.20 2.99 8.68
CA ASP A 22 15.81 3.06 10.10
C ASP A 22 14.86 4.23 10.45
N GLU A 23 14.28 4.89 9.44
CA GLU A 23 13.32 5.98 9.62
C GLU A 23 11.91 5.46 9.85
N GLU A 24 11.10 6.24 10.57
CA GLU A 24 9.67 5.94 10.74
C GLU A 24 8.96 5.97 9.38
N VAL A 25 8.07 4.99 9.19
CA VAL A 25 7.21 4.87 8.01
C VAL A 25 5.79 4.51 8.42
N ILE A 26 4.84 4.89 7.59
CA ILE A 26 3.48 4.36 7.65
C ILE A 26 3.42 3.14 6.74
N THR A 27 2.88 2.06 7.24
CA THR A 27 2.84 0.77 6.55
C THR A 27 1.52 0.03 6.76
N THR A 28 1.19 -0.86 5.85
CA THR A 28 0.07 -1.80 6.02
C THR A 28 0.44 -3.06 6.81
N LEU A 29 1.71 -3.25 7.10
CA LEU A 29 2.19 -4.41 7.84
C LEU A 29 2.11 -4.15 9.36
N PRO A 30 1.55 -5.08 10.13
CA PRO A 30 1.49 -4.95 11.58
C PRO A 30 2.89 -4.99 12.22
N PRO A 31 3.06 -4.41 13.43
CA PRO A 31 4.37 -4.29 14.08
C PRO A 31 5.08 -5.63 14.36
N ASP A 32 4.32 -6.72 14.45
CA ASP A 32 4.81 -8.09 14.66
C ASP A 32 5.02 -8.86 13.35
N SER A 33 4.93 -8.19 12.21
CA SER A 33 5.16 -8.79 10.90
C SER A 33 6.61 -9.27 10.78
N PRO A 34 6.84 -10.50 10.28
CA PRO A 34 8.19 -11.01 10.05
C PRO A 34 8.86 -10.44 8.79
N HIS A 35 8.16 -9.58 8.06
CA HIS A 35 8.62 -9.05 6.79
C HIS A 35 9.44 -7.78 6.96
N LYS A 36 10.49 -7.64 6.16
CA LYS A 36 11.23 -6.40 6.01
C LYS A 36 10.39 -5.35 5.28
N ILE A 37 10.45 -4.13 5.75
CA ILE A 37 9.69 -3.01 5.21
C ILE A 37 10.66 -1.99 4.61
N TYR A 38 10.47 -1.64 3.35
CA TYR A 38 11.19 -0.55 2.71
C TYR A 38 10.27 0.64 2.47
N ARG A 39 10.74 1.84 2.79
CA ARG A 39 10.07 3.09 2.44
C ARG A 39 9.85 3.16 0.93
N GLN A 40 8.77 3.78 0.48
CA GLN A 40 8.35 3.80 -0.92
C GLN A 40 9.44 4.29 -1.88
N ASP A 41 10.11 5.39 -1.55
CA ASP A 41 11.19 5.95 -2.37
C ASP A 41 12.41 5.03 -2.46
N ILE A 42 12.67 4.23 -1.41
CA ILE A 42 13.73 3.23 -1.42
C ILE A 42 13.31 2.01 -2.23
N TRP A 43 12.10 1.52 -2.00
CA TRP A 43 11.60 0.31 -2.66
C TRP A 43 11.52 0.46 -4.19
N TRP A 44 11.18 1.67 -4.68
CA TRP A 44 11.13 2.01 -6.10
C TRP A 44 12.45 2.51 -6.69
N SER A 45 13.52 2.59 -5.90
CA SER A 45 14.83 3.06 -6.33
C SER A 45 15.77 1.91 -6.73
N ASP A 46 16.87 2.26 -7.38
CA ASP A 46 17.97 1.33 -7.71
C ASP A 46 18.94 1.10 -6.52
N LYS A 47 18.58 1.51 -5.30
CA LYS A 47 19.45 1.36 -4.11
C LYS A 47 19.50 -0.08 -3.60
N TRP A 48 18.62 -0.93 -4.04
CA TRP A 48 18.58 -2.35 -3.74
C TRP A 48 18.24 -3.15 -4.99
N ASN A 49 18.60 -4.43 -5.02
CA ASN A 49 18.35 -5.27 -6.19
C ASN A 49 17.51 -6.49 -5.76
N PRO A 50 16.28 -6.65 -6.26
CA PRO A 50 15.43 -7.79 -5.93
C PRO A 50 16.04 -9.14 -6.32
N LYS A 51 16.95 -9.18 -7.29
CA LYS A 51 17.65 -10.40 -7.70
C LYS A 51 18.59 -10.95 -6.62
N ASP A 52 19.06 -10.12 -5.68
CA ASP A 52 19.94 -10.55 -4.59
C ASP A 52 19.20 -11.50 -3.60
N TYR A 53 17.89 -11.52 -3.65
CA TYR A 53 17.04 -12.43 -2.87
C TYR A 53 16.69 -13.72 -3.64
N GLY A 54 17.02 -13.79 -4.93
CA GLY A 54 16.78 -14.96 -5.77
C GLY A 54 17.49 -16.19 -5.23
N ARG A 55 16.85 -17.35 -5.36
CA ARG A 55 17.38 -18.65 -4.94
C ARG A 55 17.09 -19.69 -6.02
N ASP A 56 17.99 -20.64 -6.15
CA ASP A 56 17.75 -21.80 -6.99
C ASP A 56 16.61 -22.65 -6.40
N TYR A 57 15.79 -23.19 -7.27
CA TYR A 57 14.69 -24.06 -6.84
C TYR A 57 15.20 -25.45 -6.47
N ASP A 58 14.87 -25.89 -5.25
CA ASP A 58 15.18 -27.24 -4.78
C ASP A 58 13.99 -28.17 -5.04
N PHE A 59 14.15 -29.07 -6.02
CA PHE A 59 13.13 -30.05 -6.40
C PHE A 59 12.83 -31.10 -5.32
N SER A 60 13.64 -31.22 -4.26
CA SER A 60 13.40 -32.11 -3.14
C SER A 60 12.47 -31.54 -2.06
N ARG A 61 12.15 -30.25 -2.14
CA ARG A 61 11.31 -29.52 -1.17
C ARG A 61 10.03 -28.99 -1.82
N SER A 62 9.01 -28.74 -0.99
CA SER A 62 7.75 -28.19 -1.50
C SER A 62 7.91 -26.76 -2.01
N PHE A 63 7.17 -26.39 -3.06
CA PHE A 63 7.14 -25.04 -3.61
C PHE A 63 6.73 -24.01 -2.55
N PHE A 64 5.67 -24.30 -1.77
CA PHE A 64 5.16 -23.35 -0.80
C PHE A 64 6.09 -23.05 0.37
N GLU A 65 6.91 -24.02 0.78
CA GLU A 65 7.95 -23.78 1.79
C GLU A 65 9.01 -22.80 1.28
N GLN A 66 9.53 -23.06 0.07
CA GLN A 66 10.55 -22.23 -0.54
C GLN A 66 10.02 -20.83 -0.87
N TRP A 67 8.77 -20.75 -1.35
CA TRP A 67 8.10 -19.46 -1.59
C TRP A 67 7.93 -18.67 -0.30
N ALA A 68 7.50 -19.30 0.79
CA ALA A 68 7.33 -18.63 2.08
C ALA A 68 8.66 -18.11 2.64
N GLU A 69 9.75 -18.86 2.46
CA GLU A 69 11.09 -18.41 2.84
C GLU A 69 11.54 -17.19 2.02
N LEU A 70 11.35 -17.24 0.71
CA LEU A 70 11.67 -16.14 -0.18
C LEU A 70 10.84 -14.89 0.14
N PHE A 71 9.54 -15.08 0.34
CA PHE A 71 8.62 -13.98 0.64
C PHE A 71 8.94 -13.27 1.98
N ARG A 72 9.46 -14.00 2.97
CA ARG A 72 9.92 -13.42 4.24
C ARG A 72 11.28 -12.75 4.12
N ALA A 73 12.14 -13.23 3.21
CA ALA A 73 13.48 -12.69 3.02
C ALA A 73 13.47 -11.37 2.24
N ALA A 74 12.64 -11.30 1.19
CA ALA A 74 12.54 -10.12 0.34
C ALA A 74 11.78 -8.98 1.06
N PRO A 75 12.21 -7.72 0.90
CA PRO A 75 11.51 -6.59 1.47
C PRO A 75 10.17 -6.35 0.77
N LEU A 76 9.22 -5.79 1.52
CA LEU A 76 7.94 -5.33 1.00
C LEU A 76 7.87 -3.80 1.05
N PRO A 77 7.13 -3.15 0.14
CA PRO A 77 6.93 -1.72 0.21
C PRO A 77 6.05 -1.38 1.44
N ALA A 78 6.34 -0.27 2.06
CA ALA A 78 5.56 0.20 3.22
C ALA A 78 4.07 0.37 2.88
N LEU A 79 3.79 0.92 1.70
CA LEU A 79 2.44 1.07 1.15
C LEU A 79 2.41 0.57 -0.29
N TYR A 80 1.25 0.15 -0.76
CA TYR A 80 1.02 -0.25 -2.15
C TYR A 80 0.44 0.92 -2.93
N THR A 81 1.30 1.72 -3.53
CA THR A 81 0.89 2.86 -4.37
C THR A 81 1.68 2.89 -5.67
N GLU A 82 1.14 3.52 -6.67
CA GLU A 82 1.88 3.96 -7.84
C GLU A 82 2.73 5.19 -7.49
N TYR A 83 3.82 4.97 -6.75
CA TYR A 83 4.60 6.01 -6.07
C TYR A 83 4.95 7.22 -6.94
N SER A 84 5.32 6.99 -8.19
CA SER A 84 5.72 8.05 -9.12
C SER A 84 4.56 8.98 -9.54
N THR A 85 3.31 8.55 -9.36
CA THR A 85 2.11 9.29 -9.73
C THR A 85 1.41 9.95 -8.55
N MET A 86 1.87 9.66 -7.32
CA MET A 86 1.32 10.20 -6.08
C MET A 86 1.92 11.57 -5.77
N ILE A 87 1.08 12.59 -5.68
CA ILE A 87 1.50 13.95 -5.35
C ILE A 87 0.86 14.38 -4.04
N ASN A 88 1.69 14.67 -3.02
CA ASN A 88 1.22 15.12 -1.70
C ASN A 88 0.10 14.23 -1.10
N SER A 89 0.26 12.90 -1.21
CA SER A 89 -0.77 11.94 -0.79
C SER A 89 -0.14 10.81 0.05
N PRO A 90 0.49 11.13 1.21
CA PRO A 90 1.40 10.22 1.90
C PRO A 90 0.71 9.07 2.65
N TYR A 91 -0.58 9.16 2.96
CA TYR A 91 -1.33 8.17 3.74
C TYR A 91 -2.36 7.40 2.89
N CYS A 92 -2.18 7.38 1.58
CA CYS A 92 -3.02 6.63 0.66
C CYS A 92 -2.42 5.25 0.41
N ASN A 93 -3.27 4.24 0.24
CA ASN A 93 -2.82 2.89 -0.05
C ASN A 93 -3.75 2.17 -1.04
N ALA A 94 -3.20 1.26 -1.85
CA ALA A 94 -3.86 0.71 -3.02
C ALA A 94 -4.35 1.84 -3.96
N ALA A 95 -3.49 2.83 -4.21
CA ALA A 95 -3.84 4.09 -4.83
C ALA A 95 -2.85 4.47 -5.93
N GLY A 96 -3.32 5.20 -6.93
CA GLY A 96 -2.49 5.71 -8.03
C GLY A 96 -3.03 7.01 -8.59
N THR A 97 -2.12 7.83 -9.14
CA THR A 97 -2.47 9.09 -9.81
C THR A 97 -3.27 10.08 -8.93
N ASP A 98 -3.04 10.05 -7.61
CA ASP A 98 -3.76 10.89 -6.65
C ASP A 98 -2.95 12.14 -6.29
N ARG A 99 -3.65 13.27 -6.14
CA ARG A 99 -3.08 14.58 -5.79
C ARG A 99 -3.78 15.19 -4.58
N ASN A 100 -3.00 15.60 -3.58
CA ASN A 100 -3.51 16.23 -2.34
C ASN A 100 -4.60 15.37 -1.67
N CYS A 101 -4.39 14.07 -1.61
CA CYS A 101 -5.33 13.14 -1.02
C CYS A 101 -4.86 12.66 0.35
N TYR A 102 -5.80 12.46 1.27
CA TYR A 102 -5.53 12.05 2.64
C TYR A 102 -6.41 10.88 3.05
N LEU A 103 -5.79 9.79 3.52
CA LEU A 103 -6.49 8.56 3.92
C LEU A 103 -7.45 8.03 2.85
N CYS A 104 -6.94 7.92 1.62
CA CYS A 104 -7.68 7.36 0.51
C CYS A 104 -7.21 5.93 0.23
N PHE A 105 -8.15 5.02 0.10
CA PHE A 105 -7.89 3.59 -0.04
C PHE A 105 -8.59 3.01 -1.26
N LYS A 106 -7.85 2.28 -2.10
CA LYS A 106 -8.35 1.76 -3.36
C LYS A 106 -8.92 2.89 -4.23
N CYS A 107 -8.13 3.95 -4.37
CA CYS A 107 -8.47 5.15 -5.11
C CYS A 107 -7.57 5.32 -6.32
N ASP A 108 -8.09 5.90 -7.36
CA ASP A 108 -7.32 6.22 -8.56
C ASP A 108 -7.82 7.53 -9.17
N ARG A 109 -6.89 8.37 -9.66
CA ARG A 109 -7.17 9.67 -10.29
C ARG A 109 -8.03 10.60 -9.42
N SER A 110 -7.71 10.68 -8.13
CA SER A 110 -8.45 11.55 -7.20
C SER A 110 -7.66 12.80 -6.86
N GLU A 111 -8.36 13.92 -6.64
CA GLU A 111 -7.74 15.22 -6.36
C GLU A 111 -8.44 15.95 -5.20
N ASN A 112 -7.64 16.58 -4.32
CA ASN A 112 -8.10 17.40 -3.20
C ASN A 112 -9.17 16.71 -2.34
N SER A 113 -8.98 15.45 -2.03
CA SER A 113 -10.01 14.61 -1.43
C SER A 113 -9.50 13.87 -0.20
N ALA A 114 -10.39 13.51 0.71
CA ALA A 114 -10.00 12.75 1.89
C ALA A 114 -11.06 11.72 2.30
N TYR A 115 -10.58 10.67 3.01
CA TYR A 115 -11.42 9.60 3.55
C TYR A 115 -12.21 8.85 2.48
N LEU A 116 -11.55 8.61 1.34
CA LEU A 116 -12.15 7.90 0.22
C LEU A 116 -11.87 6.39 0.30
N ASN A 117 -12.81 5.61 -0.21
CA ASN A 117 -12.60 4.18 -0.33
C ASN A 117 -13.30 3.55 -1.52
N GLY A 118 -12.54 2.84 -2.36
CA GLY A 118 -13.08 2.15 -3.53
C GLY A 118 -13.67 3.08 -4.58
N VAL A 119 -12.95 4.16 -4.91
CA VAL A 119 -13.45 5.24 -5.77
C VAL A 119 -12.47 5.55 -6.89
N THR A 120 -12.98 6.18 -7.93
CA THR A 120 -12.18 6.59 -9.10
C THR A 120 -12.66 7.96 -9.61
N ASP A 121 -11.72 8.81 -10.07
CA ASP A 121 -12.00 10.12 -10.65
C ASP A 121 -12.81 11.06 -9.72
N MET A 122 -12.32 11.25 -8.51
CA MET A 122 -12.96 12.08 -7.49
C MET A 122 -12.28 13.45 -7.38
N LYS A 123 -13.06 14.51 -7.24
CA LYS A 123 -12.54 15.86 -7.00
C LYS A 123 -13.27 16.55 -5.85
N ASN A 124 -12.50 17.10 -4.90
CA ASN A 124 -13.03 17.85 -3.77
C ASN A 124 -14.09 17.06 -2.99
N CYS A 125 -13.85 15.76 -2.80
CA CYS A 125 -14.80 14.85 -2.18
C CYS A 125 -14.29 14.39 -0.81
N PHE A 126 -15.20 14.26 0.15
CA PHE A 126 -14.88 13.87 1.50
C PHE A 126 -15.87 12.81 2.03
N ASP A 127 -15.31 11.76 2.64
CA ASP A 127 -16.07 10.68 3.26
C ASP A 127 -16.98 9.94 2.26
N VAL A 128 -16.38 9.46 1.17
CA VAL A 128 -17.09 8.79 0.07
C VAL A 128 -16.63 7.34 -0.04
N ASN A 129 -17.60 6.44 -0.16
CA ASN A 129 -17.34 5.01 -0.31
C ASN A 129 -18.04 4.44 -1.54
N ALA A 130 -17.27 3.69 -2.35
CA ALA A 130 -17.75 2.92 -3.50
C ALA A 130 -18.45 3.73 -4.60
N SER A 131 -17.92 4.91 -4.95
CA SER A 131 -18.48 5.79 -5.98
C SER A 131 -17.45 6.12 -7.08
N ASN A 132 -17.93 6.60 -8.22
CA ASN A 132 -17.06 6.99 -9.31
C ASN A 132 -17.53 8.31 -9.95
N PHE A 133 -16.58 9.10 -10.49
CA PHE A 133 -16.85 10.33 -11.24
C PHE A 133 -17.66 11.37 -10.46
N CYS A 134 -17.28 11.63 -9.22
CA CYS A 134 -17.96 12.64 -8.40
C CYS A 134 -17.10 13.89 -8.21
N GLU A 135 -17.78 15.02 -8.13
CA GLU A 135 -17.20 16.30 -7.76
C GLU A 135 -18.06 16.93 -6.65
N LEU A 136 -17.39 17.49 -5.62
CA LEU A 136 -18.05 18.14 -4.48
C LEU A 136 -19.02 17.23 -3.71
N CYS A 137 -18.64 15.96 -3.50
CA CYS A 137 -19.43 15.01 -2.72
C CYS A 137 -18.99 14.98 -1.26
N TYR A 138 -19.95 14.84 -0.36
CA TYR A 138 -19.72 14.70 1.07
C TYR A 138 -20.64 13.63 1.66
N GLU A 139 -20.07 12.76 2.52
CA GLU A 139 -20.79 11.65 3.19
C GLU A 139 -21.67 10.81 2.23
N SER A 140 -21.07 10.36 1.12
CA SER A 140 -21.79 9.61 0.08
C SER A 140 -21.40 8.14 0.10
N VAL A 141 -22.40 7.28 -0.02
CA VAL A 141 -22.26 5.81 -0.15
C VAL A 141 -23.11 5.35 -1.32
N ASP A 142 -22.51 4.58 -2.23
CA ASP A 142 -23.25 3.96 -3.34
C ASP A 142 -23.65 2.51 -3.00
#